data_6ee104a0a8fd9c4cbde13e3a96f8d419
#
_entry.id   6ee104a0a8fd9c4cbde13e3a96f8d419
#
_cell.length_a   1.000
_cell.length_b   1.000
_cell.length_c   1.000
_cell.angle_alpha   90.00
_cell.angle_beta   90.00
_cell.angle_gamma   90.00
#
_symmetry.space_group_name_H-M   'P 1'
#
loop_
_entity.id
_entity.type
_entity.pdbx_description
1 polymer ?
#
loop_
_entity_poly.entity_id
_entity_poly.type
_entity_poly.pdbx_seq_one_letter_code
_entity_poly.pdbx_strand_id
1 'polypeptide(L)'
;MRTWQVLGVVAVAAVVLMPLTSQVNAQTVLSEIKHDTSPALSSVPPPPPKAEAAFRKEHRVKRLPALPTKEAALADTALQTKATIKLPIGPIEAIESIGEGLPGFQVNSFPADTTGAAGTTQYAQWVNTSLAVFDKATKQIVLGPVDGSVLWRGFGGNCENFNDGDPIALFDHMANRWIFSQFAVSGTPFSQCIAVSTTADATGTFHRYEFQYQDFNDYGKFGIWPDAYYATYNMFASNNAFLGAKACGFERAKMLNGDPARMVCFDVSSQGGLLPADLDGNTAPPAGAPNYVMNIGSDRLNL
;
A
#
# COMPACT_ATOMS: atom_id res chain seq x y z
N MET A 1 30.49 -5.98 80.02
CA MET A 1 29.43 -6.18 79.02
C MET A 1 29.78 -5.34 77.78
N ARG A 2 30.20 -5.98 76.71
CA ARG A 2 30.50 -5.31 75.41
C ARG A 2 29.38 -5.61 74.44
N THR A 3 28.65 -4.58 74.08
CA THR A 3 27.60 -4.65 73.05
C THR A 3 28.19 -4.50 71.66
N TRP A 4 28.01 -5.52 70.81
CA TRP A 4 28.37 -5.47 69.39
C TRP A 4 27.19 -4.90 68.61
N GLN A 5 27.42 -3.78 67.89
CA GLN A 5 26.49 -3.30 66.88
C GLN A 5 26.85 -3.95 65.54
N VAL A 6 25.86 -4.62 64.97
CA VAL A 6 25.95 -5.17 63.59
C VAL A 6 25.41 -4.09 62.64
N LEU A 7 26.29 -3.49 61.84
CA LEU A 7 25.88 -2.63 60.72
C LEU A 7 25.46 -3.54 59.52
N GLY A 8 24.17 -3.57 59.26
CA GLY A 8 23.66 -4.17 58.00
C GLY A 8 23.85 -3.18 56.83
N VAL A 9 24.64 -3.63 55.85
CA VAL A 9 24.76 -2.92 54.56
C VAL A 9 23.60 -3.40 53.67
N VAL A 10 22.66 -2.51 53.37
CA VAL A 10 21.61 -2.73 52.37
C VAL A 10 22.17 -2.31 51.03
N ALA A 11 22.48 -3.29 50.18
CA ALA A 11 22.83 -3.04 48.78
C ALA A 11 21.55 -2.77 47.99
N VAL A 12 21.30 -1.54 47.58
CA VAL A 12 20.26 -1.16 46.65
C VAL A 12 20.78 -1.43 45.25
N ALA A 13 20.29 -2.51 44.60
CA ALA A 13 20.57 -2.75 43.20
C ALA A 13 19.68 -1.79 42.35
N ALA A 14 20.29 -0.78 41.79
CA ALA A 14 19.63 0.08 40.79
C ALA A 14 19.49 -0.71 39.50
N VAL A 15 18.27 -1.13 39.20
CA VAL A 15 17.93 -1.66 37.85
C VAL A 15 17.87 -0.47 36.90
N VAL A 16 18.90 -0.30 36.09
CA VAL A 16 18.90 0.65 34.98
C VAL A 16 18.05 0.05 33.88
N LEU A 17 16.79 0.46 33.80
CA LEU A 17 15.95 0.25 32.64
C LEU A 17 16.52 1.11 31.51
N MET A 18 17.35 0.51 30.64
CA MET A 18 17.70 1.13 29.37
C MET A 18 16.43 1.14 28.49
N PRO A 19 15.99 2.29 27.99
CA PRO A 19 14.95 2.30 26.98
C PRO A 19 15.51 1.60 25.74
N LEU A 20 14.81 0.59 25.26
CA LEU A 20 15.01 0.04 23.92
C LEU A 20 14.59 1.13 22.93
N THR A 21 15.50 2.04 22.63
CA THR A 21 15.33 2.96 21.50
C THR A 21 15.52 2.12 20.25
N SER A 22 14.41 1.74 19.61
CA SER A 22 14.45 1.38 18.21
C SER A 22 15.07 2.57 17.47
N GLN A 23 16.24 2.35 16.86
CA GLN A 23 16.87 3.38 16.04
C GLN A 23 15.98 3.62 14.82
N VAL A 24 15.17 4.66 14.88
CA VAL A 24 14.55 5.22 13.68
C VAL A 24 15.68 5.90 12.93
N ASN A 25 16.13 5.25 11.85
CA ASN A 25 17.13 5.80 10.96
C ASN A 25 16.61 7.09 10.31
N ALA A 26 17.52 7.92 9.85
CA ALA A 26 17.27 9.30 9.43
C ALA A 26 16.02 9.44 8.53
N GLN A 27 15.17 10.40 8.89
CA GLN A 27 14.07 10.88 8.06
C GLN A 27 14.61 11.36 6.72
N THR A 28 14.06 10.84 5.62
CA THR A 28 14.36 11.31 4.27
C THR A 28 13.15 12.04 3.72
N VAL A 29 13.36 13.27 3.23
CA VAL A 29 12.32 14.07 2.57
C VAL A 29 12.68 14.20 1.10
N LEU A 30 11.81 13.74 0.21
CA LEU A 30 12.01 13.81 -1.24
C LEU A 30 10.79 14.46 -1.89
N SER A 31 11.04 15.27 -2.93
CA SER A 31 9.98 15.77 -3.78
C SER A 31 9.63 14.74 -4.86
N GLU A 32 8.44 14.86 -5.40
CA GLU A 32 8.11 14.15 -6.64
C GLU A 32 9.07 14.56 -7.76
N ILE A 33 9.29 13.67 -8.68
CA ILE A 33 10.08 13.96 -9.89
C ILE A 33 9.23 14.69 -10.92
N LYS A 34 7.95 14.38 -10.93
CA LYS A 34 6.98 14.93 -11.86
C LYS A 34 5.58 14.83 -11.30
N HIS A 35 4.77 15.85 -11.59
CA HIS A 35 3.32 15.79 -11.45
C HIS A 35 2.63 16.50 -12.62
N ASP A 36 1.40 16.13 -12.87
CA ASP A 36 0.49 16.80 -13.80
C ASP A 36 -0.98 16.45 -13.49
N THR A 37 -1.89 16.90 -14.35
CA THR A 37 -3.28 16.44 -14.36
C THR A 37 -3.59 15.73 -15.66
N SER A 38 -4.09 14.50 -15.57
CA SER A 38 -4.42 13.68 -16.75
C SER A 38 -5.64 14.21 -17.53
N PRO A 39 -5.80 13.85 -18.79
CA PRO A 39 -7.12 13.81 -19.43
C PRO A 39 -8.06 12.84 -18.66
N ALA A 40 -9.37 12.95 -18.86
CA ALA A 40 -10.31 11.98 -18.35
C ALA A 40 -10.00 10.59 -18.93
N LEU A 41 -9.95 9.55 -18.10
CA LEU A 41 -9.67 8.18 -18.56
C LEU A 41 -10.71 7.70 -19.58
N SER A 42 -11.97 8.13 -19.42
CA SER A 42 -13.03 7.85 -20.40
C SER A 42 -12.77 8.42 -21.79
N SER A 43 -11.91 9.41 -21.92
CA SER A 43 -11.52 10.01 -23.21
C SER A 43 -10.24 9.41 -23.82
N VAL A 44 -9.54 8.58 -23.07
CA VAL A 44 -8.30 7.95 -23.54
C VAL A 44 -8.67 6.78 -24.45
N PRO A 45 -8.25 6.77 -25.73
CA PRO A 45 -8.54 5.66 -26.61
C PRO A 45 -8.01 4.34 -26.03
N PRO A 46 -8.71 3.21 -26.20
CA PRO A 46 -8.18 1.91 -25.80
C PRO A 46 -6.81 1.71 -26.48
N PRO A 47 -5.84 1.06 -25.80
CA PRO A 47 -4.58 0.72 -26.42
C PRO A 47 -4.84 -0.13 -27.66
N PRO A 48 -4.00 -0.02 -28.70
CA PRO A 48 -4.08 -0.93 -29.84
C PRO A 48 -3.98 -2.37 -29.34
N PRO A 49 -4.69 -3.33 -29.96
CA PRO A 49 -4.61 -4.73 -29.57
C PRO A 49 -3.13 -5.13 -29.53
N LYS A 50 -2.64 -5.51 -28.37
CA LYS A 50 -1.28 -6.07 -28.27
C LYS A 50 -1.27 -7.37 -29.03
N ALA A 51 -0.32 -7.55 -29.97
CA ALA A 51 0.08 -8.87 -30.41
C ALA A 51 0.31 -9.72 -29.15
N GLU A 52 -0.18 -10.99 -29.14
CA GLU A 52 -0.13 -11.90 -27.99
C GLU A 52 1.11 -11.61 -27.16
N ALA A 53 0.89 -11.00 -25.99
CA ALA A 53 1.97 -10.58 -25.14
C ALA A 53 2.70 -11.84 -24.69
N ALA A 54 3.96 -11.99 -25.12
CA ALA A 54 4.81 -12.98 -24.53
C ALA A 54 4.67 -12.83 -23.00
N PHE A 55 4.30 -13.92 -22.32
CA PHE A 55 4.16 -13.99 -20.87
C PHE A 55 5.26 -13.15 -20.24
N ARG A 56 4.93 -12.00 -19.65
CA ARG A 56 5.91 -11.20 -18.94
C ARG A 56 6.36 -12.05 -17.76
N LYS A 57 7.65 -12.39 -17.76
CA LYS A 57 8.24 -13.03 -16.61
C LYS A 57 8.04 -12.09 -15.44
N GLU A 58 7.22 -12.53 -14.52
CA GLU A 58 7.00 -11.91 -13.25
C GLU A 58 8.29 -11.56 -12.53
N HIS A 59 8.32 -10.42 -11.87
CA HIS A 59 9.31 -10.19 -10.83
C HIS A 59 9.09 -11.24 -9.74
N ARG A 60 10.03 -12.17 -9.58
CA ARG A 60 9.92 -13.21 -8.54
C ARG A 60 9.64 -12.55 -7.22
N VAL A 61 8.60 -13.00 -6.52
CA VAL A 61 8.33 -12.62 -5.14
C VAL A 61 9.62 -12.79 -4.34
N LYS A 62 10.20 -11.66 -3.91
CA LYS A 62 11.41 -11.68 -3.12
C LYS A 62 11.03 -12.14 -1.71
N ARG A 63 11.63 -13.22 -1.26
CA ARG A 63 11.31 -13.76 0.07
C ARG A 63 11.91 -12.87 1.14
N LEU A 64 11.07 -12.46 2.08
CA LEU A 64 11.53 -11.88 3.33
C LEU A 64 12.35 -12.93 4.11
N PRO A 65 13.30 -12.50 4.95
CA PRO A 65 13.93 -13.38 5.92
C PRO A 65 12.87 -14.14 6.71
N ALA A 66 13.06 -15.44 6.90
CA ALA A 66 12.13 -16.21 7.70
C ALA A 66 12.04 -15.62 9.12
N LEU A 67 10.83 -15.46 9.62
CA LEU A 67 10.62 -15.07 11.01
C LEU A 67 11.21 -16.19 11.89
N PRO A 68 11.89 -15.86 13.01
CA PRO A 68 12.35 -16.87 13.96
C PRO A 68 11.14 -17.67 14.42
N THR A 69 11.13 -18.97 14.13
CA THR A 69 10.09 -19.87 14.63
C THR A 69 10.34 -20.12 16.11
N LYS A 70 9.60 -19.43 16.97
CA LYS A 70 9.39 -19.89 18.33
C LYS A 70 8.28 -20.93 18.28
N GLU A 71 8.51 -22.11 18.81
CA GLU A 71 7.41 -23.04 19.04
C GLU A 71 6.34 -22.32 19.85
N ALA A 72 5.17 -22.16 19.26
CA ALA A 72 4.03 -21.52 19.92
C ALA A 72 3.51 -22.48 20.99
N ALA A 73 3.99 -22.31 22.20
CA ALA A 73 3.54 -23.11 23.35
C ALA A 73 2.28 -22.56 24.02
N LEU A 74 1.76 -21.42 23.55
CA LEU A 74 0.59 -20.77 24.17
C LEU A 74 -0.64 -20.94 23.29
N ALA A 75 -1.71 -21.47 23.89
CA ALA A 75 -3.02 -21.49 23.26
C ALA A 75 -3.44 -20.05 22.92
N ASP A 76 -3.93 -19.84 21.70
CA ASP A 76 -4.51 -18.57 21.30
C ASP A 76 -5.79 -18.31 22.10
N THR A 77 -5.69 -17.41 23.07
CA THR A 77 -6.85 -17.00 23.92
C THR A 77 -7.82 -16.10 23.20
N ALA A 78 -7.44 -15.55 22.04
CA ALA A 78 -8.30 -14.73 21.18
C ALA A 78 -9.04 -15.57 20.13
N LEU A 79 -8.81 -16.89 20.09
CA LEU A 79 -9.46 -17.78 19.13
C LEU A 79 -10.98 -17.73 19.27
N GLN A 80 -11.67 -17.29 18.23
CA GLN A 80 -13.11 -17.34 18.18
C GLN A 80 -13.59 -18.78 17.99
N THR A 81 -13.97 -19.44 19.09
CA THR A 81 -14.42 -20.84 19.09
C THR A 81 -15.92 -20.99 18.77
N LYS A 82 -16.68 -19.90 18.79
CA LYS A 82 -18.12 -19.88 18.46
C LYS A 82 -18.44 -18.65 17.63
N ALA A 83 -19.10 -18.84 16.50
CA ALA A 83 -19.73 -17.76 15.77
C ALA A 83 -20.94 -17.28 16.60
N THR A 84 -20.79 -16.16 17.31
CA THR A 84 -21.89 -15.56 18.13
C THR A 84 -22.89 -14.77 17.31
N ILE A 85 -22.56 -14.46 16.07
CA ILE A 85 -23.45 -13.73 15.15
C ILE A 85 -23.52 -14.50 13.84
N LYS A 86 -24.65 -15.15 13.57
CA LYS A 86 -25.06 -15.44 12.21
C LYS A 86 -25.58 -14.11 11.66
N LEU A 87 -24.76 -13.35 10.97
CA LEU A 87 -25.29 -12.31 10.10
C LEU A 87 -26.10 -13.02 9.01
N PRO A 88 -27.41 -12.83 8.94
CA PRO A 88 -28.24 -13.48 7.91
C PRO A 88 -28.05 -12.80 6.54
N ILE A 89 -27.00 -12.04 6.36
CA ILE A 89 -26.76 -11.22 5.19
C ILE A 89 -25.65 -11.92 4.41
N GLY A 90 -26.05 -12.67 3.40
CA GLY A 90 -25.20 -12.95 2.25
C GLY A 90 -24.82 -11.62 1.57
N PRO A 91 -23.90 -11.62 0.61
CA PRO A 91 -23.62 -10.42 -0.16
C PRO A 91 -24.93 -9.90 -0.73
N ILE A 92 -25.26 -8.64 -0.41
CA ILE A 92 -26.50 -8.00 -0.85
C ILE A 92 -26.51 -7.96 -2.39
N GLU A 93 -25.31 -7.82 -2.98
CA GLU A 93 -25.09 -7.84 -4.42
C GLU A 93 -23.72 -8.45 -4.75
N ALA A 94 -23.64 -9.10 -5.90
CA ALA A 94 -22.41 -9.62 -6.48
C ALA A 94 -22.22 -9.05 -7.89
N ILE A 95 -20.98 -8.74 -8.24
CA ILE A 95 -20.57 -8.31 -9.58
C ILE A 95 -19.51 -9.29 -10.06
N GLU A 96 -19.70 -9.86 -11.25
CA GLU A 96 -18.63 -10.55 -11.96
C GLU A 96 -17.56 -9.54 -12.33
N SER A 97 -16.38 -9.72 -11.78
CA SER A 97 -15.29 -8.75 -11.90
C SER A 97 -14.13 -9.31 -12.71
N ILE A 98 -12.95 -8.64 -12.68
CA ILE A 98 -11.80 -9.08 -13.48
C ILE A 98 -11.37 -10.49 -13.08
N GLY A 99 -11.40 -11.42 -14.05
CA GLY A 99 -10.99 -12.79 -13.88
C GLY A 99 -10.95 -13.52 -15.21
N GLU A 100 -10.44 -14.74 -15.20
CA GLU A 100 -10.42 -15.59 -16.38
C GLU A 100 -11.85 -15.80 -16.92
N GLY A 101 -12.05 -15.61 -18.22
CA GLY A 101 -13.35 -15.67 -18.88
C GLY A 101 -14.05 -14.33 -19.04
N LEU A 102 -13.60 -13.25 -18.38
CA LEU A 102 -14.15 -11.92 -18.63
C LEU A 102 -13.70 -11.43 -20.02
N PRO A 103 -14.60 -11.00 -20.91
CA PRO A 103 -14.23 -10.46 -22.21
C PRO A 103 -13.26 -9.27 -22.09
N GLY A 104 -12.15 -9.32 -22.82
CA GLY A 104 -11.11 -8.30 -22.80
C GLY A 104 -10.03 -8.48 -21.72
N PHE A 105 -10.19 -9.44 -20.80
CA PHE A 105 -9.16 -9.79 -19.83
C PHE A 105 -8.35 -11.00 -20.30
N GLN A 106 -7.05 -10.93 -20.13
CA GLN A 106 -6.11 -12.04 -20.31
C GLN A 106 -5.16 -12.10 -19.13
N VAL A 107 -4.92 -13.29 -18.60
CA VAL A 107 -3.90 -13.52 -17.58
C VAL A 107 -2.53 -13.34 -18.23
N ASN A 108 -1.82 -12.27 -17.85
CA ASN A 108 -0.51 -11.92 -18.42
C ASN A 108 0.57 -11.75 -17.35
N SER A 109 0.24 -11.98 -16.08
CA SER A 109 1.17 -11.84 -14.95
C SER A 109 0.74 -12.66 -13.75
N PHE A 110 1.67 -13.00 -12.88
CA PHE A 110 1.50 -13.71 -11.61
C PHE A 110 2.41 -13.09 -10.55
N PRO A 111 1.95 -13.03 -9.28
CA PRO A 111 0.62 -13.35 -8.76
C PRO A 111 -0.45 -12.36 -9.20
N ALA A 112 -1.71 -12.61 -8.85
CA ALA A 112 -2.81 -11.75 -9.24
C ALA A 112 -2.79 -10.38 -8.57
N ASP A 113 -2.21 -10.26 -7.39
CA ASP A 113 -2.09 -9.03 -6.57
C ASP A 113 -3.37 -8.18 -6.62
N THR A 114 -4.49 -8.87 -6.42
CA THR A 114 -5.81 -8.27 -6.60
C THR A 114 -6.07 -7.22 -5.53
N THR A 115 -6.44 -6.03 -5.97
CA THR A 115 -6.88 -4.91 -5.12
C THR A 115 -8.17 -4.32 -5.68
N GLY A 116 -8.93 -3.62 -4.83
CA GLY A 116 -10.15 -2.96 -5.29
C GLY A 116 -10.80 -2.17 -4.16
N ALA A 117 -11.56 -1.16 -4.55
CA ALA A 117 -12.28 -0.32 -3.61
C ALA A 117 -13.67 0.04 -4.15
N ALA A 118 -14.59 0.29 -3.22
CA ALA A 118 -15.94 0.77 -3.53
C ALA A 118 -16.03 2.27 -3.20
N GLY A 119 -16.19 3.07 -4.24
CA GLY A 119 -16.56 4.48 -4.11
C GLY A 119 -18.08 4.66 -3.98
N THR A 120 -18.54 5.90 -4.13
CA THR A 120 -19.96 6.23 -3.96
C THR A 120 -20.84 5.49 -4.98
N THR A 121 -20.49 5.55 -6.26
CA THR A 121 -21.28 4.99 -7.37
C THR A 121 -20.56 3.91 -8.16
N GLN A 122 -19.25 3.78 -7.98
CA GLN A 122 -18.41 2.90 -8.76
C GLN A 122 -17.65 1.92 -7.85
N TYR A 123 -17.26 0.80 -8.43
CA TYR A 123 -16.30 -0.15 -7.88
C TYR A 123 -15.13 -0.22 -8.85
N ALA A 124 -13.93 0.00 -8.37
CA ALA A 124 -12.70 -0.19 -9.14
C ALA A 124 -11.99 -1.44 -8.69
N GLN A 125 -11.54 -2.26 -9.63
CA GLN A 125 -10.72 -3.43 -9.36
C GLN A 125 -9.47 -3.39 -10.23
N TRP A 126 -8.35 -3.78 -9.63
CA TRP A 126 -7.09 -3.90 -10.33
C TRP A 126 -6.48 -5.27 -10.03
N VAL A 127 -6.24 -6.05 -11.08
CA VAL A 127 -5.65 -7.39 -11.00
C VAL A 127 -4.30 -7.33 -11.68
N ASN A 128 -3.25 -7.29 -10.89
CA ASN A 128 -1.86 -7.07 -11.27
C ASN A 128 -1.71 -5.95 -12.31
N THR A 129 -1.66 -6.22 -13.59
CA THR A 129 -1.47 -5.23 -14.65
C THR A 129 -2.77 -4.73 -15.29
N SER A 130 -3.95 -5.22 -14.86
CA SER A 130 -5.24 -4.95 -15.50
C SER A 130 -6.22 -4.23 -14.58
N LEU A 131 -6.71 -3.07 -15.02
CA LEU A 131 -7.67 -2.22 -14.31
C LEU A 131 -9.04 -2.29 -14.97
N ALA A 132 -10.10 -2.36 -14.16
CA ALA A 132 -11.47 -2.11 -14.61
C ALA A 132 -12.25 -1.29 -13.57
N VAL A 133 -13.22 -0.53 -14.06
CA VAL A 133 -14.19 0.23 -13.25
C VAL A 133 -15.59 -0.21 -13.63
N PHE A 134 -16.40 -0.44 -12.61
CA PHE A 134 -17.78 -0.92 -12.71
C PHE A 134 -18.72 0.13 -12.12
N ASP A 135 -19.85 0.34 -12.76
CA ASP A 135 -20.97 1.08 -12.15
C ASP A 135 -21.72 0.16 -11.18
N LYS A 136 -21.92 0.61 -9.93
CA LYS A 136 -22.54 -0.21 -8.88
C LYS A 136 -24.02 -0.44 -9.09
N ALA A 137 -24.72 0.51 -9.71
CA ALA A 137 -26.17 0.41 -9.92
C ALA A 137 -26.51 -0.52 -11.10
N THR A 138 -25.77 -0.38 -12.19
CA THR A 138 -26.00 -1.18 -13.41
C THR A 138 -25.19 -2.47 -13.44
N LYS A 139 -24.12 -2.57 -12.61
CA LYS A 139 -23.14 -3.66 -12.59
C LYS A 139 -22.36 -3.83 -13.90
N GLN A 140 -22.40 -2.83 -14.75
CA GLN A 140 -21.70 -2.86 -16.03
C GLN A 140 -20.30 -2.27 -15.89
N ILE A 141 -19.39 -2.78 -16.73
CA ILE A 141 -18.07 -2.19 -16.89
C ILE A 141 -18.23 -0.82 -17.57
N VAL A 142 -17.67 0.22 -16.94
CA VAL A 142 -17.62 1.59 -17.50
C VAL A 142 -16.23 1.96 -17.99
N LEU A 143 -15.20 1.22 -17.57
CA LEU A 143 -13.83 1.30 -18.06
C LEU A 143 -13.15 -0.07 -17.97
N GLY A 144 -12.46 -0.47 -19.03
CA GLY A 144 -11.60 -1.67 -19.00
C GLY A 144 -12.32 -2.99 -19.34
N PRO A 145 -11.66 -4.16 -19.09
CA PRO A 145 -10.28 -4.27 -18.61
C PRO A 145 -9.26 -3.61 -19.54
N VAL A 146 -8.36 -2.82 -18.94
CA VAL A 146 -7.27 -2.12 -19.63
C VAL A 146 -5.97 -2.24 -18.85
N ASP A 147 -4.84 -2.04 -19.51
CA ASP A 147 -3.56 -1.92 -18.81
C ASP A 147 -3.62 -0.80 -17.76
N GLY A 148 -3.12 -1.05 -16.54
CA GLY A 148 -3.08 -0.05 -15.49
C GLY A 148 -2.27 1.19 -15.85
N SER A 149 -1.26 1.05 -16.73
CA SER A 149 -0.49 2.18 -17.26
C SER A 149 -1.32 3.19 -18.05
N VAL A 150 -2.58 2.90 -18.39
CA VAL A 150 -3.51 3.86 -19.00
C VAL A 150 -3.64 5.15 -18.16
N LEU A 151 -3.53 5.03 -16.85
CA LEU A 151 -3.56 6.15 -15.91
C LEU A 151 -2.45 7.18 -16.20
N TRP A 152 -1.31 6.73 -16.70
CA TRP A 152 -0.14 7.60 -16.96
C TRP A 152 0.12 7.90 -18.43
N ARG A 153 -0.83 7.60 -19.32
CA ARG A 153 -0.67 7.92 -20.75
C ARG A 153 -0.46 9.43 -20.95
N GLY A 154 0.61 9.76 -21.70
CA GLY A 154 1.07 11.14 -21.93
C GLY A 154 1.80 11.78 -20.74
N PHE A 155 1.97 11.03 -19.64
CA PHE A 155 2.74 11.50 -18.48
C PHE A 155 4.24 11.48 -18.76
N GLY A 156 4.73 10.49 -19.52
CA GLY A 156 6.15 10.24 -19.78
C GLY A 156 6.85 9.51 -18.65
N GLY A 157 8.12 9.20 -18.85
CA GLY A 157 8.95 8.53 -17.86
C GLY A 157 8.55 7.07 -17.58
N ASN A 158 8.98 6.56 -16.40
CA ASN A 158 8.76 5.17 -16.06
C ASN A 158 7.27 4.84 -15.87
N CYS A 159 6.51 5.75 -15.30
CA CYS A 159 5.08 5.54 -15.03
C CYS A 159 4.27 5.29 -16.32
N GLU A 160 4.59 5.95 -17.42
CA GLU A 160 3.94 5.70 -18.71
C GLU A 160 4.46 4.44 -19.39
N ASN A 161 5.79 4.24 -19.34
CA ASN A 161 6.45 3.21 -20.15
C ASN A 161 6.28 1.79 -19.59
N PHE A 162 6.03 1.66 -18.28
CA PHE A 162 5.99 0.37 -17.62
C PHE A 162 4.64 0.11 -16.98
N ASN A 163 4.17 -1.13 -17.10
CA ASN A 163 2.95 -1.64 -16.48
C ASN A 163 3.36 -2.87 -15.64
N ASP A 164 4.08 -2.60 -14.54
CA ASP A 164 4.79 -3.64 -13.79
C ASP A 164 3.94 -4.29 -12.71
N GLY A 165 2.82 -3.67 -12.32
CA GLY A 165 1.88 -4.26 -11.39
C GLY A 165 2.04 -3.78 -9.94
N ASP A 166 1.87 -4.66 -8.97
CA ASP A 166 1.71 -4.36 -7.53
C ASP A 166 0.75 -3.20 -7.30
N PRO A 167 -0.47 -3.31 -7.86
CA PRO A 167 -1.38 -2.18 -7.89
C PRO A 167 -2.01 -1.93 -6.53
N ILE A 168 -2.41 -0.68 -6.33
CA ILE A 168 -3.24 -0.25 -5.20
C ILE A 168 -4.45 0.50 -5.77
N ALA A 169 -5.63 0.12 -5.32
CA ALA A 169 -6.88 0.85 -5.58
C ALA A 169 -7.57 1.09 -4.24
N LEU A 170 -7.65 2.36 -3.83
CA LEU A 170 -8.31 2.81 -2.61
C LEU A 170 -9.30 3.92 -2.92
N PHE A 171 -10.24 4.14 -2.00
CA PHE A 171 -11.17 5.26 -2.06
C PHE A 171 -11.09 6.09 -0.78
N ASP A 172 -10.61 7.31 -0.92
CA ASP A 172 -10.58 8.29 0.17
C ASP A 172 -11.99 8.80 0.46
N HIS A 173 -12.65 8.17 1.42
CA HIS A 173 -14.01 8.53 1.82
C HIS A 173 -14.12 9.94 2.39
N MET A 174 -13.07 10.46 3.03
CA MET A 174 -13.06 11.81 3.59
C MET A 174 -13.02 12.89 2.50
N ALA A 175 -12.28 12.62 1.42
CA ALA A 175 -12.15 13.54 0.29
C ALA A 175 -13.13 13.21 -0.86
N ASN A 176 -13.72 12.02 -0.86
CA ASN A 176 -14.49 11.47 -1.96
C ASN A 176 -13.68 11.40 -3.26
N ARG A 177 -12.50 10.73 -3.17
CA ARG A 177 -11.50 10.63 -4.24
C ARG A 177 -10.94 9.21 -4.34
N TRP A 178 -10.61 8.80 -5.55
CA TRP A 178 -9.88 7.58 -5.83
C TRP A 178 -8.38 7.80 -5.69
N ILE A 179 -7.70 6.78 -5.19
CA ILE A 179 -6.24 6.69 -5.17
C ILE A 179 -5.88 5.40 -5.89
N PHE A 180 -5.17 5.56 -7.00
CA PHE A 180 -4.59 4.48 -7.76
C PHE A 180 -3.07 4.57 -7.73
N SER A 181 -2.43 3.44 -7.57
CA SER A 181 -0.96 3.42 -7.57
C SER A 181 -0.45 2.10 -8.16
N GLN A 182 0.69 2.15 -8.79
CA GLN A 182 1.50 0.99 -9.17
C GLN A 182 2.98 1.36 -9.09
N PHE A 183 3.84 0.36 -8.99
CA PHE A 183 5.26 0.62 -9.18
C PHE A 183 5.64 0.58 -10.67
N ALA A 184 6.76 1.19 -11.03
CA ALA A 184 7.39 1.12 -12.36
C ALA A 184 8.88 0.83 -12.14
N VAL A 185 9.23 -0.46 -12.22
CA VAL A 185 10.50 -1.01 -11.73
C VAL A 185 11.29 -1.78 -12.80
N SER A 186 10.77 -1.84 -14.02
CA SER A 186 11.48 -2.36 -15.18
C SER A 186 12.59 -1.41 -15.68
N GLY A 187 12.57 -0.15 -15.22
CA GLY A 187 13.62 0.87 -15.43
C GLY A 187 14.28 1.28 -14.13
N THR A 188 15.39 2.02 -14.23
CA THR A 188 16.07 2.66 -13.10
C THR A 188 16.18 4.16 -13.34
N PRO A 189 16.00 4.99 -12.26
CA PRO A 189 15.63 4.63 -10.91
C PRO A 189 14.23 4.02 -10.84
N PHE A 190 13.93 3.27 -9.76
CA PHE A 190 12.62 2.67 -9.54
C PHE A 190 11.60 3.75 -9.19
N SER A 191 10.38 3.61 -9.67
CA SER A 191 9.35 4.63 -9.46
C SER A 191 8.11 4.04 -8.78
N GLN A 192 7.50 4.84 -7.91
CA GLN A 192 6.13 4.68 -7.45
C GLN A 192 5.27 5.73 -8.14
N CYS A 193 4.29 5.26 -8.86
CA CYS A 193 3.34 6.07 -9.60
C CYS A 193 2.05 6.17 -8.80
N ILE A 194 1.60 7.39 -8.47
CA ILE A 194 0.40 7.62 -7.67
C ILE A 194 -0.52 8.58 -8.42
N ALA A 195 -1.80 8.21 -8.53
CA ALA A 195 -2.82 9.01 -9.18
C ALA A 195 -3.99 9.23 -8.21
N VAL A 196 -4.35 10.50 -7.97
CA VAL A 196 -5.46 10.90 -7.11
C VAL A 196 -6.53 11.54 -7.99
N SER A 197 -7.76 11.00 -7.98
CA SER A 197 -8.81 11.53 -8.84
C SER A 197 -9.22 12.96 -8.46
N THR A 198 -9.59 13.76 -9.44
CA THR A 198 -10.05 15.14 -9.19
C THR A 198 -11.50 15.19 -8.71
N THR A 199 -12.26 14.10 -8.91
CA THR A 199 -13.66 13.95 -8.50
C THR A 199 -13.90 12.52 -7.96
N ALA A 200 -15.13 12.20 -7.62
CA ALA A 200 -15.53 10.84 -7.23
C ALA A 200 -15.62 9.85 -8.41
N ASP A 201 -15.42 10.32 -9.65
CA ASP A 201 -15.47 9.49 -10.84
C ASP A 201 -14.10 8.85 -11.11
N ALA A 202 -14.04 7.51 -11.04
CA ALA A 202 -12.83 6.74 -11.34
C ALA A 202 -12.46 6.74 -12.83
N THR A 203 -13.34 7.22 -13.71
CA THR A 203 -13.08 7.36 -15.14
C THR A 203 -12.76 8.79 -15.56
N GLY A 204 -12.73 9.71 -14.60
CA GLY A 204 -12.45 11.12 -14.77
C GLY A 204 -10.95 11.44 -14.90
N THR A 205 -10.59 12.65 -14.52
CA THR A 205 -9.22 13.18 -14.51
C THR A 205 -8.53 12.86 -13.19
N PHE A 206 -7.19 12.78 -13.22
CA PHE A 206 -6.36 12.47 -12.05
C PHE A 206 -5.19 13.44 -11.94
N HIS A 207 -4.87 13.87 -10.73
CA HIS A 207 -3.58 14.43 -10.39
C HIS A 207 -2.59 13.27 -10.26
N ARG A 208 -1.53 13.28 -11.07
CA ARG A 208 -0.58 12.18 -11.19
C ARG A 208 0.78 12.60 -10.67
N TYR A 209 1.45 11.66 -9.99
CA TYR A 209 2.73 11.88 -9.33
C TYR A 209 3.67 10.72 -9.55
N GLU A 210 4.95 11.01 -9.78
CA GLU A 210 6.04 10.04 -9.81
C GLU A 210 7.03 10.33 -8.69
N PHE A 211 7.22 9.36 -7.80
CA PHE A 211 8.25 9.39 -6.77
C PHE A 211 9.29 8.33 -7.06
N GLN A 212 10.57 8.65 -6.89
CA GLN A 212 11.66 7.74 -7.22
C GLN A 212 12.36 7.18 -6.00
N TYR A 213 12.79 5.94 -6.12
CA TYR A 213 13.56 5.20 -5.13
C TYR A 213 14.85 4.69 -5.77
N GLN A 214 15.95 4.70 -5.00
CA GLN A 214 17.23 4.15 -5.46
C GLN A 214 17.24 2.63 -5.40
N ASP A 215 16.60 2.07 -4.36
CA ASP A 215 16.47 0.64 -4.14
C ASP A 215 15.07 0.18 -4.55
N PHE A 216 14.93 -1.11 -4.86
CA PHE A 216 13.68 -1.68 -5.32
C PHE A 216 12.63 -1.66 -4.20
N ASN A 217 11.54 -0.94 -4.44
CA ASN A 217 10.41 -0.73 -3.52
C ASN A 217 9.31 -1.75 -3.78
N ASP A 218 9.49 -2.95 -3.27
CA ASP A 218 8.58 -4.09 -3.43
C ASP A 218 7.42 -4.07 -2.42
N TYR A 219 6.33 -4.78 -2.74
CA TYR A 219 5.23 -5.00 -1.81
C TYR A 219 4.63 -3.69 -1.27
N GLY A 220 4.37 -2.72 -2.13
CA GLY A 220 3.75 -1.45 -1.73
C GLY A 220 2.39 -1.68 -1.07
N LYS A 221 2.18 -1.15 0.14
CA LYS A 221 0.89 -1.14 0.84
C LYS A 221 0.56 0.27 1.24
N PHE A 222 -0.67 0.69 0.97
CA PHE A 222 -1.11 2.06 1.21
C PHE A 222 -2.22 2.12 2.25
N GLY A 223 -2.30 3.25 2.94
CA GLY A 223 -3.37 3.59 3.87
C GLY A 223 -3.68 5.09 3.81
N ILE A 224 -4.94 5.41 3.97
CA ILE A 224 -5.47 6.77 3.95
C ILE A 224 -5.58 7.28 5.38
N TRP A 225 -5.03 8.46 5.63
CA TRP A 225 -5.15 9.15 6.92
C TRP A 225 -5.43 10.63 6.68
N PRO A 226 -5.94 11.40 7.66
CA PRO A 226 -6.30 12.80 7.43
C PRO A 226 -5.14 13.69 6.95
N ASP A 227 -3.94 13.43 7.42
CA ASP A 227 -2.74 14.24 7.17
C ASP A 227 -1.91 13.78 5.98
N ALA A 228 -1.91 12.47 5.68
CA ALA A 228 -1.08 11.91 4.62
C ALA A 228 -1.71 10.66 3.99
N TYR A 229 -1.26 10.31 2.79
CA TYR A 229 -1.35 8.96 2.26
C TYR A 229 -0.10 8.22 2.72
N TYR A 230 -0.28 7.21 3.57
CA TYR A 230 0.83 6.42 4.09
C TYR A 230 1.11 5.24 3.19
N ALA A 231 2.38 4.91 3.03
CA ALA A 231 2.78 3.72 2.29
C ALA A 231 3.94 3.02 2.96
N THR A 232 4.02 1.71 2.79
CA THR A 232 5.13 0.89 3.26
C THR A 232 5.63 0.00 2.15
N TYR A 233 6.92 -0.27 2.17
CA TYR A 233 7.60 -1.08 1.15
C TYR A 233 8.61 -2.03 1.82
N ASN A 234 8.86 -3.15 1.18
CA ASN A 234 10.04 -3.97 1.40
C ASN A 234 11.14 -3.50 0.45
N MET A 235 12.27 -3.07 0.98
CA MET A 235 13.36 -2.52 0.17
C MET A 235 14.39 -3.59 -0.14
N PHE A 236 14.83 -3.64 -1.39
CA PHE A 236 15.86 -4.57 -1.83
C PHE A 236 16.94 -3.86 -2.66
N ALA A 237 18.19 -4.14 -2.34
CA ALA A 237 19.32 -3.66 -3.11
C ALA A 237 19.38 -4.31 -4.51
N SER A 238 20.19 -3.76 -5.40
CA SER A 238 20.37 -4.26 -6.77
C SER A 238 20.84 -5.74 -6.84
N ASN A 239 21.54 -6.22 -5.81
CA ASN A 239 21.94 -7.62 -5.66
C ASN A 239 20.86 -8.52 -5.01
N ASN A 240 19.63 -8.01 -4.87
CA ASN A 240 18.50 -8.65 -4.20
C ASN A 240 18.65 -8.84 -2.67
N ALA A 241 19.62 -8.19 -2.03
CA ALA A 241 19.71 -8.20 -0.58
C ALA A 241 18.55 -7.40 0.02
N PHE A 242 17.88 -7.99 1.01
CA PHE A 242 16.82 -7.30 1.76
C PHE A 242 17.45 -6.22 2.65
N LEU A 243 16.97 -4.99 2.53
CA LEU A 243 17.46 -3.82 3.26
C LEU A 243 16.58 -3.45 4.46
N GLY A 244 15.43 -4.09 4.60
CA GLY A 244 14.42 -3.75 5.59
C GLY A 244 13.18 -3.14 4.95
N ALA A 245 12.27 -2.68 5.79
CA ALA A 245 11.09 -1.94 5.35
C ALA A 245 11.38 -0.43 5.27
N LYS A 246 10.57 0.24 4.46
CA LYS A 246 10.50 1.70 4.39
C LYS A 246 9.05 2.13 4.62
N ALA A 247 8.83 3.07 5.55
CA ALA A 247 7.52 3.67 5.80
C ALA A 247 7.54 5.12 5.32
N CYS A 248 6.59 5.50 4.49
CA CYS A 248 6.49 6.82 3.86
C CYS A 248 5.13 7.46 4.09
N GLY A 249 5.09 8.79 4.20
CA GLY A 249 3.89 9.59 4.14
C GLY A 249 3.99 10.59 2.99
N PHE A 250 2.94 10.66 2.16
CA PHE A 250 2.81 11.60 1.05
C PHE A 250 1.87 12.74 1.42
N GLU A 251 2.19 13.97 1.05
CA GLU A 251 1.42 15.18 1.37
C GLU A 251 0.02 15.14 0.74
N ARG A 252 -0.93 14.44 1.41
CA ARG A 252 -2.30 14.21 0.92
C ARG A 252 -3.00 15.50 0.46
N ALA A 253 -2.94 16.57 1.26
CA ALA A 253 -3.60 17.83 0.92
C ALA A 253 -3.06 18.44 -0.38
N LYS A 254 -1.77 18.32 -0.63
CA LYS A 254 -1.13 18.75 -1.88
C LYS A 254 -1.58 17.91 -3.06
N MET A 255 -1.57 16.59 -2.89
CA MET A 255 -1.96 15.66 -3.95
C MET A 255 -3.44 15.78 -4.32
N LEU A 256 -4.32 16.09 -3.36
CA LEU A 256 -5.73 16.36 -3.61
C LEU A 256 -5.97 17.63 -4.45
N ASN A 257 -5.07 18.60 -4.34
CA ASN A 257 -5.16 19.87 -5.08
C ASN A 257 -4.40 19.86 -6.42
N GLY A 258 -3.59 18.84 -6.70
CA GLY A 258 -2.70 18.81 -7.85
C GLY A 258 -1.48 19.72 -7.69
N ASP A 259 -1.13 20.07 -6.46
CA ASP A 259 0.06 20.85 -6.12
C ASP A 259 1.31 19.97 -6.08
N PRO A 260 2.53 20.55 -6.22
CA PRO A 260 3.78 19.83 -5.94
C PRO A 260 3.75 19.19 -4.56
N ALA A 261 4.09 17.91 -4.48
CA ALA A 261 3.99 17.13 -3.26
C ALA A 261 5.33 16.47 -2.89
N ARG A 262 5.53 16.25 -1.61
CA ARG A 262 6.70 15.55 -1.07
C ARG A 262 6.29 14.23 -0.45
N MET A 263 7.26 13.33 -0.36
CA MET A 263 7.18 12.17 0.52
C MET A 263 8.19 12.32 1.66
N VAL A 264 7.80 11.86 2.83
CA VAL A 264 8.65 11.77 4.03
C VAL A 264 8.78 10.31 4.37
N CYS A 265 9.99 9.76 4.35
CA CYS A 265 10.22 8.33 4.54
C CYS A 265 11.15 8.06 5.72
N PHE A 266 10.95 6.90 6.35
CA PHE A 266 11.76 6.34 7.41
C PHE A 266 12.18 4.93 7.05
N ASP A 267 13.46 4.62 7.23
CA ASP A 267 13.99 3.28 7.05
C ASP A 267 13.81 2.47 8.35
N VAL A 268 13.24 1.29 8.23
CA VAL A 268 13.00 0.34 9.33
C VAL A 268 13.75 -0.96 9.02
N SER A 269 15.06 -0.92 9.17
CA SER A 269 16.00 -1.95 8.67
C SER A 269 15.81 -3.34 9.28
N SER A 270 15.18 -3.43 10.46
CA SER A 270 14.95 -4.68 11.18
C SER A 270 13.61 -5.35 10.88
N GLN A 271 12.75 -4.69 10.09
CA GLN A 271 11.36 -5.12 9.84
C GLN A 271 11.11 -5.36 8.35
N GLY A 272 10.04 -6.09 8.07
CA GLY A 272 9.51 -6.29 6.73
C GLY A 272 8.02 -6.60 6.79
N GLY A 273 7.32 -6.51 5.65
CA GLY A 273 5.90 -6.78 5.58
C GLY A 273 5.05 -5.82 6.41
N LEU A 274 5.47 -4.55 6.51
CA LEU A 274 4.73 -3.53 7.22
C LEU A 274 3.44 -3.17 6.49
N LEU A 275 2.38 -2.92 7.24
CA LEU A 275 1.08 -2.47 6.73
C LEU A 275 0.69 -1.17 7.46
N PRO A 276 0.40 -0.07 6.74
CA PRO A 276 -0.11 1.14 7.35
C PRO A 276 -1.59 0.96 7.73
N ALA A 277 -2.04 1.66 8.78
CA ALA A 277 -3.46 1.76 9.09
C ALA A 277 -4.19 2.52 7.97
N ASP A 278 -5.39 2.06 7.63
CA ASP A 278 -6.26 2.63 6.61
C ASP A 278 -7.63 3.01 7.20
N LEU A 279 -8.25 4.06 6.67
CA LEU A 279 -9.58 4.51 7.05
C LEU A 279 -10.61 4.09 6.00
N ASP A 280 -11.40 3.06 6.34
CA ASP A 280 -12.48 2.54 5.49
C ASP A 280 -13.80 3.31 5.65
N GLY A 281 -13.76 4.56 6.01
CA GLY A 281 -14.96 5.34 6.21
C GLY A 281 -14.70 6.84 6.24
N ASN A 282 -15.76 7.61 6.45
CA ASN A 282 -15.71 9.07 6.50
C ASN A 282 -15.56 9.64 7.93
N THR A 283 -15.46 8.77 8.94
CA THR A 283 -15.23 9.21 10.31
C THR A 283 -13.73 9.32 10.57
N ALA A 284 -13.25 10.56 10.66
CA ALA A 284 -11.85 10.81 10.98
C ALA A 284 -11.51 10.29 12.40
N PRO A 285 -10.26 9.86 12.63
CA PRO A 285 -9.77 9.58 13.98
C PRO A 285 -9.72 10.87 14.80
N PRO A 286 -9.54 10.77 16.13
CA PRO A 286 -9.33 11.96 16.96
C PRO A 286 -8.24 12.86 16.39
N ALA A 287 -8.40 14.18 16.53
CA ALA A 287 -7.40 15.13 16.03
C ALA A 287 -6.01 14.84 16.61
N GLY A 288 -5.00 14.75 15.74
CA GLY A 288 -3.62 14.42 16.11
C GLY A 288 -3.36 12.94 16.38
N ALA A 289 -4.32 12.04 16.14
CA ALA A 289 -4.08 10.60 16.21
C ALA A 289 -3.05 10.20 15.14
N PRO A 290 -1.95 9.51 15.53
CA PRO A 290 -0.95 9.07 14.57
C PRO A 290 -1.49 7.95 13.69
N ASN A 291 -0.95 7.81 12.48
CA ASN A 291 -1.09 6.58 11.73
C ASN A 291 -0.18 5.52 12.36
N TYR A 292 -0.66 4.30 12.42
CA TYR A 292 0.10 3.16 12.92
C TYR A 292 0.53 2.27 11.77
N VAL A 293 1.74 1.77 11.87
CA VAL A 293 2.28 0.79 10.92
C VAL A 293 2.56 -0.50 11.68
N MET A 294 2.02 -1.62 11.20
CA MET A 294 2.09 -2.90 11.89
C MET A 294 2.68 -4.00 11.02
N ASN A 295 3.31 -4.96 11.65
CA ASN A 295 3.63 -6.26 11.03
C ASN A 295 3.48 -7.41 12.01
N ILE A 296 3.54 -8.63 11.48
CA ILE A 296 3.49 -9.84 12.27
C ILE A 296 4.90 -10.20 12.74
N GLY A 297 5.10 -10.29 14.05
CA GLY A 297 6.28 -10.90 14.67
C GLY A 297 6.11 -12.41 14.81
N SER A 298 7.07 -13.07 15.46
CA SER A 298 7.02 -14.52 15.66
C SER A 298 5.88 -14.96 16.59
N ASP A 299 5.48 -14.11 17.52
CA ASP A 299 4.51 -14.39 18.58
C ASP A 299 3.65 -13.16 18.95
N ARG A 300 3.70 -12.11 18.14
CA ARG A 300 3.05 -10.81 18.43
C ARG A 300 2.82 -10.00 17.16
N LEU A 301 1.97 -8.99 17.29
CA LEU A 301 1.97 -7.85 16.36
C LEU A 301 2.99 -6.82 16.87
N ASN A 302 3.81 -6.31 15.96
CA ASN A 302 4.68 -5.16 16.21
C ASN A 302 3.96 -3.90 15.70
N LEU A 303 4.12 -2.81 16.45
CA LEU A 303 3.55 -1.50 16.16
C LEU A 303 4.67 -0.48 16.03
#